data_c904c3477e083a1383cdfb44a15fb387
#
_entry.id   c904c3477e083a1383cdfb44a15fb387
#
_cell.length_a   1.000
_cell.length_b   1.000
_cell.length_c   1.000
_cell.angle_alpha   90.00
_cell.angle_beta   90.00
_cell.angle_gamma   90.00
#
_symmetry.space_group_name_H-M   'P 1'
#
loop_
_entity.id
_entity.type
_entity.pdbx_description
1 polymer ?
#
loop_
_entity_poly.entity_id
_entity_poly.type
_entity_poly.pdbx_seq_one_letter_code
_entity_poly.pdbx_strand_id
1 'polypeptide(L)'
;MTALLNALYARWVRAADWAGRHRGAVLAVGAPLVVLALAVINQFVLLDFPNSGDEYVYLYQAQTLAAGRLRNAPLEPAGVFAFNYVVQEPGRVFGSFPIGWPLALAAAIRLGVPVWLVSPVFGALSIALVWQLGTRLYDSRVGLSAAVLVAISPFFLFNGASNFSHTFCGALLVGAACLSARDDRTRAWVPLAAGFLVDWAVLARYFTGVVCAVPIVYWLLRPGPPRLRTAALVALGGLPWVLVLGWYNTQFSGSPWQLTTRPLTYSLWFADNFLLRGADMLATHVLRHLAWTPPALLVAYAVYLRAAPRALRRGLFDWMLALVAGCLYFYIERGGNQYGPRFHYEAFLFMAVFVAANLFRGARLEERPRRDRLLVGLTVASVAAMPILFAAHVVIEQRVVRERMDPYSSVAAAGLDRALVLIEGRVGTERSMAAQDLTRNGIDHGGPVLYGVYVNQAAGCDAASRSPGRTAHVYRWDRAARRGVLSPLTCP
;
A
#
# COMPACT_ATOMS: atom_id res chain seq x y z
N MET A 1 -15.67 29.04 21.62
CA MET A 1 -15.42 27.97 20.65
C MET A 1 -15.68 28.40 19.19
N THR A 2 -16.81 28.96 18.87
CA THR A 2 -17.19 29.39 17.51
C THR A 2 -16.26 30.44 16.91
N ALA A 3 -15.88 31.49 17.68
CA ALA A 3 -14.98 32.55 17.22
C ALA A 3 -13.56 32.02 16.89
N LEU A 4 -13.02 31.13 17.73
CA LEU A 4 -11.72 30.49 17.50
C LEU A 4 -11.76 29.64 16.22
N LEU A 5 -12.81 28.82 16.04
CA LEU A 5 -12.97 27.98 14.85
C LEU A 5 -13.06 28.82 13.57
N ASN A 6 -13.81 29.92 13.60
CA ASN A 6 -13.92 30.85 12.48
C ASN A 6 -12.57 31.49 12.17
N ALA A 7 -11.79 31.91 13.18
CA ALA A 7 -10.48 32.47 13.01
C ALA A 7 -9.47 31.44 12.39
N LEU A 8 -9.47 30.20 12.89
CA LEU A 8 -8.63 29.12 12.35
C LEU A 8 -9.01 28.80 10.89
N TYR A 9 -10.31 28.70 10.61
CA TYR A 9 -10.80 28.46 9.26
C TYR A 9 -10.38 29.59 8.30
N ALA A 10 -10.55 30.85 8.71
CA ALA A 10 -10.16 32.00 7.90
C ALA A 10 -8.63 32.06 7.66
N ARG A 11 -7.81 31.69 8.65
CA ARG A 11 -6.35 31.58 8.50
C ARG A 11 -6.01 30.46 7.51
N TRP A 12 -6.64 29.30 7.64
CA TRP A 12 -6.44 28.18 6.73
C TRP A 12 -6.79 28.54 5.28
N VAL A 13 -7.93 29.20 5.03
CA VAL A 13 -8.34 29.67 3.70
C VAL A 13 -7.27 30.58 3.11
N ARG A 14 -6.77 31.57 3.88
CA ARG A 14 -5.68 32.45 3.39
C ARG A 14 -4.40 31.70 3.07
N ALA A 15 -4.01 30.75 3.92
CA ALA A 15 -2.83 29.90 3.68
C ALA A 15 -3.00 29.06 2.42
N ALA A 16 -4.17 28.47 2.20
CA ALA A 16 -4.47 27.65 1.03
C ALA A 16 -4.49 28.49 -0.27
N ASP A 17 -5.04 29.70 -0.22
CA ASP A 17 -5.02 30.63 -1.36
C ASP A 17 -3.58 31.09 -1.67
N TRP A 18 -2.77 31.37 -0.65
CA TRP A 18 -1.36 31.69 -0.85
C TRP A 18 -0.60 30.51 -1.45
N ALA A 19 -0.76 29.30 -0.90
CA ALA A 19 -0.12 28.09 -1.41
C ALA A 19 -0.54 27.79 -2.86
N GLY A 20 -1.82 28.04 -3.20
CA GLY A 20 -2.31 27.90 -4.56
C GLY A 20 -1.62 28.83 -5.56
N ARG A 21 -1.37 30.09 -5.15
CA ARG A 21 -0.62 31.08 -5.97
C ARG A 21 0.87 30.74 -6.09
N HIS A 22 1.46 30.14 -5.06
CA HIS A 22 2.89 29.80 -5.01
C HIS A 22 3.13 28.29 -5.13
N ARG A 23 2.27 27.60 -5.83
CA ARG A 23 2.23 26.14 -5.88
C ARG A 23 3.56 25.50 -6.24
N GLY A 24 4.28 26.05 -7.21
CA GLY A 24 5.60 25.53 -7.61
C GLY A 24 6.59 25.54 -6.45
N ALA A 25 6.68 26.65 -5.71
CA ALA A 25 7.56 26.79 -4.56
C ALA A 25 7.16 25.83 -3.41
N VAL A 26 5.84 25.74 -3.13
CA VAL A 26 5.34 24.85 -2.08
C VAL A 26 5.62 23.37 -2.41
N LEU A 27 5.48 22.96 -3.66
CA LEU A 27 5.83 21.60 -4.09
C LEU A 27 7.33 21.35 -4.08
N ALA A 28 8.14 22.34 -4.49
CA ALA A 28 9.60 22.23 -4.49
C ALA A 28 10.19 21.99 -3.08
N VAL A 29 9.54 22.52 -2.05
CA VAL A 29 9.93 22.33 -0.65
C VAL A 29 9.16 21.15 -0.01
N GLY A 30 7.86 21.08 -0.23
CA GLY A 30 6.99 20.12 0.41
C GLY A 30 7.23 18.67 -0.02
N ALA A 31 7.50 18.42 -1.31
CA ALA A 31 7.73 17.07 -1.78
C ALA A 31 9.02 16.44 -1.18
N PRO A 32 10.19 17.12 -1.17
CA PRO A 32 11.36 16.62 -0.44
C PRO A 32 11.12 16.40 1.05
N LEU A 33 10.37 17.27 1.72
CA LEU A 33 10.02 17.09 3.13
C LEU A 33 9.16 15.85 3.37
N VAL A 34 8.20 15.55 2.48
CA VAL A 34 7.41 14.31 2.55
C VAL A 34 8.31 13.10 2.33
N VAL A 35 9.19 13.12 1.32
CA VAL A 35 10.17 12.03 1.10
C VAL A 35 11.03 11.83 2.34
N LEU A 36 11.57 12.91 2.91
CA LEU A 36 12.40 12.84 4.12
C LEU A 36 11.62 12.24 5.31
N ALA A 37 10.40 12.70 5.55
CA ALA A 37 9.57 12.18 6.64
C ALA A 37 9.30 10.68 6.49
N LEU A 38 8.94 10.23 5.28
CA LEU A 38 8.71 8.82 4.99
C LEU A 38 10.01 8.00 5.10
N ALA A 39 11.14 8.55 4.64
CA ALA A 39 12.45 7.92 4.77
C ALA A 39 12.86 7.77 6.26
N VAL A 40 12.63 8.79 7.08
CA VAL A 40 12.88 8.72 8.53
C VAL A 40 12.01 7.63 9.18
N ILE A 41 10.74 7.54 8.83
CA ILE A 41 9.87 6.45 9.34
C ILE A 41 10.39 5.09 8.88
N ASN A 42 10.76 4.94 7.61
CA ASN A 42 11.33 3.70 7.11
C ASN A 42 12.59 3.30 7.91
N GLN A 43 13.57 4.19 8.03
CA GLN A 43 14.88 3.87 8.61
C GLN A 43 14.85 3.72 10.13
N PHE A 44 14.08 4.54 10.85
CA PHE A 44 14.14 4.60 12.31
C PHE A 44 12.95 3.94 13.03
N VAL A 45 11.83 3.75 12.34
CA VAL A 45 10.66 3.10 12.92
C VAL A 45 10.49 1.69 12.36
N LEU A 46 10.56 1.55 11.03
CA LEU A 46 10.44 0.26 10.35
C LEU A 46 11.78 -0.47 10.18
N LEU A 47 12.91 0.21 10.47
CA LEU A 47 14.28 -0.33 10.46
C LEU A 47 14.69 -0.95 9.11
N ASP A 48 14.19 -0.38 8.01
CA ASP A 48 14.32 -0.92 6.64
C ASP A 48 13.99 -2.41 6.55
N PHE A 49 13.14 -2.88 7.45
CA PHE A 49 12.76 -4.27 7.54
C PHE A 49 11.42 -4.53 6.85
N PRO A 50 11.35 -5.42 5.85
CA PRO A 50 10.09 -5.82 5.25
C PRO A 50 9.20 -6.48 6.29
N ASN A 51 8.30 -5.73 6.92
CA ASN A 51 7.55 -6.13 8.10
C ASN A 51 6.35 -7.05 7.79
N SER A 52 6.32 -7.65 6.59
CA SER A 52 5.35 -8.68 6.20
C SER A 52 5.95 -9.62 5.16
N GLY A 53 5.32 -10.79 4.99
CA GLY A 53 5.65 -11.70 3.90
C GLY A 53 5.47 -11.05 2.53
N ASP A 54 4.39 -10.28 2.35
CA ASP A 54 4.12 -9.56 1.10
C ASP A 54 5.27 -8.63 0.71
N GLU A 55 5.76 -7.80 1.64
CA GLU A 55 6.84 -6.84 1.38
C GLU A 55 8.12 -7.56 0.96
N TYR A 56 8.45 -8.65 1.66
CA TYR A 56 9.62 -9.45 1.30
C TYR A 56 9.49 -10.07 -0.10
N VAL A 57 8.32 -10.61 -0.45
CA VAL A 57 8.12 -11.24 -1.75
C VAL A 57 8.20 -10.21 -2.88
N TYR A 58 7.72 -8.98 -2.68
CA TYR A 58 7.95 -7.90 -3.65
C TYR A 58 9.44 -7.64 -3.88
N LEU A 59 10.24 -7.59 -2.80
CA LEU A 59 11.70 -7.41 -2.91
C LEU A 59 12.37 -8.60 -3.58
N TYR A 60 11.99 -9.82 -3.22
CA TYR A 60 12.49 -11.06 -3.81
C TYR A 60 12.23 -11.10 -5.33
N GLN A 61 10.98 -10.78 -5.75
CA GLN A 61 10.65 -10.69 -7.17
C GLN A 61 11.43 -9.57 -7.87
N ALA A 62 11.58 -8.41 -7.22
CA ALA A 62 12.32 -7.28 -7.78
C ALA A 62 13.81 -7.62 -7.97
N GLN A 63 14.45 -8.27 -7.00
CA GLN A 63 15.84 -8.73 -7.12
C GLN A 63 15.99 -9.77 -8.23
N THR A 64 15.05 -10.71 -8.33
CA THR A 64 15.01 -11.71 -9.40
C THR A 64 14.95 -11.05 -10.78
N LEU A 65 14.03 -10.10 -10.96
CA LEU A 65 13.87 -9.33 -12.21
C LEU A 65 15.09 -8.46 -12.51
N ALA A 66 15.66 -7.81 -11.50
CA ALA A 66 16.87 -6.99 -11.64
C ALA A 66 18.08 -7.85 -12.05
N ALA A 67 18.14 -9.10 -11.63
CA ALA A 67 19.15 -10.08 -12.09
C ALA A 67 18.88 -10.63 -13.51
N GLY A 68 17.82 -10.17 -14.19
CA GLY A 68 17.44 -10.65 -15.53
C GLY A 68 16.77 -12.02 -15.52
N ARG A 69 16.23 -12.45 -14.37
CA ARG A 69 15.60 -13.75 -14.19
C ARG A 69 14.11 -13.59 -13.88
N LEU A 70 13.30 -14.62 -14.12
CA LEU A 70 11.89 -14.70 -13.71
C LEU A 70 11.68 -15.68 -12.55
N ARG A 71 12.63 -16.57 -12.35
CA ARG A 71 12.62 -17.67 -11.39
C ARG A 71 14.02 -17.97 -10.91
N ASN A 72 14.11 -18.56 -9.73
CA ASN A 72 15.38 -18.98 -9.11
C ASN A 72 15.38 -20.49 -8.87
N ALA A 73 16.52 -21.06 -8.53
CA ALA A 73 16.62 -22.46 -8.08
C ALA A 73 15.98 -22.60 -6.68
N PRO A 74 15.26 -23.68 -6.39
CA PRO A 74 14.73 -23.94 -5.04
C PRO A 74 15.84 -24.38 -4.08
N LEU A 75 15.62 -24.12 -2.79
CA LEU A 75 16.32 -24.78 -1.70
C LEU A 75 15.59 -26.05 -1.32
N GLU A 76 16.33 -27.10 -1.03
CA GLU A 76 15.76 -28.38 -0.59
C GLU A 76 16.15 -28.71 0.88
N PRO A 77 15.25 -29.32 1.64
CA PRO A 77 13.91 -29.77 1.24
C PRO A 77 12.89 -28.61 1.22
N ALA A 78 12.00 -28.62 0.23
CA ALA A 78 11.05 -27.52 -0.03
C ALA A 78 10.18 -27.15 1.18
N GLY A 79 9.79 -28.13 2.01
CA GLY A 79 9.00 -27.88 3.22
C GLY A 79 9.73 -27.07 4.28
N VAL A 80 11.05 -27.22 4.40
CA VAL A 80 11.89 -26.45 5.33
C VAL A 80 12.11 -25.03 4.81
N PHE A 81 12.33 -24.87 3.51
CA PHE A 81 12.56 -23.54 2.92
C PHE A 81 11.27 -22.90 2.34
N ALA A 82 10.12 -23.38 2.84
CA ALA A 82 8.85 -22.80 2.45
C ALA A 82 8.75 -21.32 2.87
N PHE A 83 8.31 -20.45 1.94
CA PHE A 83 8.01 -19.06 2.20
C PHE A 83 6.58 -18.75 1.73
N ASN A 84 5.83 -17.99 2.52
CA ASN A 84 4.48 -17.58 2.13
C ASN A 84 4.52 -16.72 0.87
N TYR A 85 3.55 -16.92 -0.03
CA TYR A 85 3.43 -16.20 -1.32
C TYR A 85 4.59 -16.41 -2.30
N VAL A 86 5.47 -17.37 -2.03
CA VAL A 86 6.45 -17.88 -2.98
C VAL A 86 6.02 -19.28 -3.42
N VAL A 87 5.93 -19.46 -4.72
CA VAL A 87 5.56 -20.76 -5.32
C VAL A 87 6.85 -21.56 -5.50
N GLN A 88 6.85 -22.76 -4.92
CA GLN A 88 7.92 -23.72 -5.11
C GLN A 88 7.41 -24.88 -5.96
N GLU A 89 8.08 -25.12 -7.08
CA GLU A 89 7.83 -26.22 -8.01
C GLU A 89 9.14 -26.98 -8.27
N PRO A 90 9.09 -28.19 -8.78
CA PRO A 90 10.33 -28.91 -9.13
C PRO A 90 11.22 -28.08 -10.05
N GLY A 91 12.46 -27.80 -9.58
CA GLY A 91 13.47 -27.06 -10.30
C GLY A 91 13.26 -25.54 -10.40
N ARG A 92 12.21 -24.96 -9.80
CA ARG A 92 11.98 -23.50 -9.84
C ARG A 92 11.24 -22.93 -8.64
N VAL A 93 11.59 -21.70 -8.28
CA VAL A 93 10.93 -20.92 -7.24
C VAL A 93 10.72 -19.50 -7.71
N PHE A 94 9.52 -18.93 -7.45
CA PHE A 94 9.17 -17.57 -7.87
C PHE A 94 8.08 -16.97 -6.96
N GLY A 95 8.03 -15.64 -6.89
CA GLY A 95 7.00 -14.96 -6.11
C GLY A 95 5.65 -14.95 -6.83
N SER A 96 4.56 -15.02 -6.07
CA SER A 96 3.18 -15.13 -6.60
C SER A 96 2.45 -13.80 -6.76
N PHE A 97 3.10 -12.66 -6.49
CA PHE A 97 2.42 -11.36 -6.58
C PHE A 97 2.40 -10.77 -8.00
N PRO A 98 1.45 -9.86 -8.29
CA PRO A 98 1.41 -9.09 -9.53
C PRO A 98 2.73 -8.40 -9.83
N ILE A 99 3.20 -8.48 -11.08
CA ILE A 99 4.55 -8.05 -11.47
C ILE A 99 4.74 -6.53 -11.50
N GLY A 100 3.68 -5.73 -11.55
CA GLY A 100 3.77 -4.28 -11.82
C GLY A 100 4.58 -3.50 -10.78
N TRP A 101 4.44 -3.80 -9.49
CA TRP A 101 5.25 -3.19 -8.44
C TRP A 101 6.67 -3.74 -8.40
N PRO A 102 6.91 -5.07 -8.41
CA PRO A 102 8.25 -5.62 -8.54
C PRO A 102 9.05 -5.09 -9.73
N LEU A 103 8.42 -4.80 -10.87
CA LEU A 103 9.08 -4.16 -12.02
C LEU A 103 9.59 -2.76 -11.69
N ALA A 104 8.80 -1.95 -10.99
CA ALA A 104 9.22 -0.61 -10.57
C ALA A 104 10.41 -0.68 -9.59
N LEU A 105 10.37 -1.60 -8.64
CA LEU A 105 11.48 -1.87 -7.71
C LEU A 105 12.73 -2.41 -8.44
N ALA A 106 12.55 -3.31 -9.39
CA ALA A 106 13.64 -3.85 -10.19
C ALA A 106 14.34 -2.77 -11.04
N ALA A 107 13.56 -1.84 -11.59
CA ALA A 107 14.11 -0.68 -12.28
C ALA A 107 14.94 0.21 -11.34
N ALA A 108 14.45 0.45 -10.11
CA ALA A 108 15.21 1.18 -9.10
C ALA A 108 16.53 0.48 -8.76
N ILE A 109 16.53 -0.84 -8.52
CA ILE A 109 17.73 -1.64 -8.26
C ILE A 109 18.73 -1.49 -9.42
N ARG A 110 18.27 -1.63 -10.66
CA ARG A 110 19.11 -1.49 -11.86
C ARG A 110 19.73 -0.10 -12.02
N LEU A 111 19.02 0.94 -11.59
CA LEU A 111 19.48 2.34 -11.62
C LEU A 111 20.33 2.70 -10.39
N GLY A 112 20.60 1.76 -9.47
CA GLY A 112 21.34 2.04 -8.24
C GLY A 112 20.57 2.88 -7.22
N VAL A 113 19.25 3.02 -7.37
CA VAL A 113 18.40 3.73 -6.41
C VAL A 113 18.09 2.80 -5.24
N PRO A 114 18.30 3.22 -3.99
CA PRO A 114 17.93 2.44 -2.82
C PRO A 114 16.44 2.08 -2.84
N VAL A 115 16.11 0.81 -2.67
CA VAL A 115 14.73 0.31 -2.80
C VAL A 115 13.80 0.96 -1.78
N TRP A 116 14.28 1.20 -0.56
CA TRP A 116 13.52 1.87 0.50
C TRP A 116 13.11 3.31 0.15
N LEU A 117 13.75 3.96 -0.81
CA LEU A 117 13.42 5.31 -1.25
C LEU A 117 12.27 5.35 -2.25
N VAL A 118 11.98 4.24 -2.95
CA VAL A 118 11.01 4.21 -4.04
C VAL A 118 9.59 4.54 -3.54
N SER A 119 9.16 3.90 -2.46
CA SER A 119 7.83 4.14 -1.88
C SER A 119 7.68 5.58 -1.35
N PRO A 120 8.64 6.18 -0.61
CA PRO A 120 8.65 7.60 -0.24
C PRO A 120 8.48 8.55 -1.42
N VAL A 121 9.15 8.30 -2.54
CA VAL A 121 9.02 9.14 -3.75
C VAL A 121 7.60 9.07 -4.31
N PHE A 122 7.01 7.88 -4.44
CA PHE A 122 5.61 7.74 -4.86
C PHE A 122 4.63 8.29 -3.83
N GLY A 123 4.97 8.27 -2.55
CA GLY A 123 4.21 8.96 -1.49
C GLY A 123 4.14 10.47 -1.71
N ALA A 124 5.29 11.10 -1.91
CA ALA A 124 5.34 12.55 -2.20
C ALA A 124 4.60 12.88 -3.50
N LEU A 125 4.75 12.06 -4.54
CA LEU A 125 4.00 12.18 -5.79
C LEU A 125 2.50 12.07 -5.55
N SER A 126 2.03 11.13 -4.71
CA SER A 126 0.62 10.97 -4.35
C SER A 126 0.05 12.24 -3.72
N ILE A 127 0.78 12.87 -2.78
CA ILE A 127 0.37 14.13 -2.15
C ILE A 127 0.24 15.26 -3.19
N ALA A 128 1.24 15.40 -4.08
CA ALA A 128 1.21 16.40 -5.14
C ALA A 128 0.03 16.19 -6.11
N LEU A 129 -0.25 14.93 -6.44
CA LEU A 129 -1.35 14.56 -7.32
C LEU A 129 -2.72 14.72 -6.66
N VAL A 130 -2.87 14.40 -5.36
CA VAL A 130 -4.09 14.66 -4.59
C VAL A 130 -4.38 16.17 -4.54
N TRP A 131 -3.35 16.99 -4.28
CA TRP A 131 -3.49 18.45 -4.38
C TRP A 131 -3.94 18.87 -5.76
N GLN A 132 -3.29 18.37 -6.82
CA GLN A 132 -3.64 18.65 -8.20
C GLN A 132 -5.09 18.26 -8.54
N LEU A 133 -5.51 17.06 -8.11
CA LEU A 133 -6.84 16.55 -8.39
C LEU A 133 -7.91 17.42 -7.72
N GLY A 134 -7.76 17.68 -6.43
CA GLY A 134 -8.69 18.54 -5.69
C GLY A 134 -8.77 19.96 -6.28
N THR A 135 -7.62 20.52 -6.72
CA THR A 135 -7.58 21.84 -7.38
C THR A 135 -8.30 21.83 -8.72
N ARG A 136 -8.15 20.79 -9.53
CA ARG A 136 -8.80 20.69 -10.85
C ARG A 136 -10.30 20.45 -10.76
N LEU A 137 -10.72 19.62 -9.81
CA LEU A 137 -12.14 19.29 -9.63
C LEU A 137 -12.92 20.43 -8.97
N TYR A 138 -12.26 21.20 -8.12
CA TYR A 138 -12.90 22.23 -7.30
C TYR A 138 -12.08 23.53 -7.27
N ASP A 139 -11.15 23.66 -6.33
CA ASP A 139 -10.29 24.83 -6.16
C ASP A 139 -9.01 24.49 -5.37
N SER A 140 -8.08 25.46 -5.25
CA SER A 140 -6.81 25.27 -4.54
C SER A 140 -6.98 24.98 -3.04
N ARG A 141 -8.06 25.48 -2.42
CA ARG A 141 -8.37 25.25 -1.00
C ARG A 141 -8.72 23.79 -0.76
N VAL A 142 -9.57 23.23 -1.61
CA VAL A 142 -9.91 21.81 -1.60
C VAL A 142 -8.68 20.97 -1.84
N GLY A 143 -7.90 21.29 -2.86
CA GLY A 143 -6.70 20.54 -3.21
C GLY A 143 -5.69 20.48 -2.07
N LEU A 144 -5.33 21.62 -1.46
CA LEU A 144 -4.39 21.64 -0.34
C LEU A 144 -4.95 20.94 0.90
N SER A 145 -6.24 21.16 1.20
CA SER A 145 -6.87 20.51 2.36
C SER A 145 -6.87 18.99 2.22
N ALA A 146 -7.17 18.46 1.03
CA ALA A 146 -7.10 17.03 0.76
C ALA A 146 -5.67 16.49 0.94
N ALA A 147 -4.68 17.17 0.36
CA ALA A 147 -3.28 16.81 0.48
C ALA A 147 -2.80 16.76 1.93
N VAL A 148 -3.17 17.76 2.73
CA VAL A 148 -2.81 17.80 4.16
C VAL A 148 -3.52 16.71 4.95
N LEU A 149 -4.82 16.47 4.73
CA LEU A 149 -5.56 15.38 5.40
C LEU A 149 -4.92 14.00 5.14
N VAL A 150 -4.40 13.79 3.93
CA VAL A 150 -3.65 12.57 3.59
C VAL A 150 -2.29 12.57 4.29
N ALA A 151 -1.49 13.63 4.12
CA ALA A 151 -0.10 13.70 4.55
C ALA A 151 0.09 13.54 6.07
N ILE A 152 -0.85 14.03 6.89
CA ILE A 152 -0.79 13.92 8.35
C ILE A 152 -1.32 12.59 8.89
N SER A 153 -1.93 11.77 8.04
CA SER A 153 -2.54 10.51 8.45
C SER A 153 -1.45 9.44 8.70
N PRO A 154 -1.43 8.79 9.88
CA PRO A 154 -0.56 7.63 10.10
C PRO A 154 -0.74 6.56 9.02
N PHE A 155 -1.95 6.40 8.50
CA PHE A 155 -2.25 5.48 7.41
C PHE A 155 -1.41 5.75 6.15
N PHE A 156 -1.29 7.01 5.74
CA PHE A 156 -0.42 7.41 4.64
C PHE A 156 1.06 7.26 5.01
N LEU A 157 1.44 7.73 6.19
CA LEU A 157 2.85 7.81 6.60
C LEU A 157 3.50 6.43 6.67
N PHE A 158 2.84 5.45 7.29
CA PHE A 158 3.39 4.10 7.40
C PHE A 158 3.34 3.31 6.08
N ASN A 159 2.26 3.44 5.29
CA ASN A 159 2.22 2.80 3.97
C ASN A 159 3.22 3.43 3.01
N GLY A 160 3.40 4.75 3.03
CA GLY A 160 4.38 5.46 2.22
C GLY A 160 5.83 5.17 2.61
N ALA A 161 6.07 4.77 3.86
CA ALA A 161 7.38 4.38 4.36
C ALA A 161 7.68 2.88 4.16
N SER A 162 6.71 2.06 3.82
CA SER A 162 6.82 0.61 3.66
C SER A 162 7.10 0.20 2.21
N ASN A 163 7.39 -1.09 2.00
CA ASN A 163 7.59 -1.64 0.66
C ASN A 163 6.30 -2.17 0.02
N PHE A 164 5.12 -1.82 0.56
CA PHE A 164 3.85 -2.22 -0.04
C PHE A 164 3.58 -1.53 -1.37
N SER A 165 2.83 -2.20 -2.25
CA SER A 165 2.44 -1.69 -3.57
C SER A 165 1.37 -0.60 -3.55
N HIS A 166 0.76 -0.32 -2.39
CA HIS A 166 -0.38 0.59 -2.26
C HIS A 166 -0.07 2.02 -2.67
N THR A 167 1.05 2.58 -2.17
CA THR A 167 1.47 3.95 -2.46
C THR A 167 1.74 4.15 -3.94
N PHE A 168 2.39 3.17 -4.57
CA PHE A 168 2.64 3.16 -6.01
C PHE A 168 1.33 3.10 -6.81
N CYS A 169 0.47 2.13 -6.50
CA CYS A 169 -0.84 1.97 -7.16
C CYS A 169 -1.69 3.24 -7.00
N GLY A 170 -1.74 3.80 -5.79
CA GLY A 170 -2.45 5.04 -5.48
C GLY A 170 -1.95 6.23 -6.30
N ALA A 171 -0.63 6.39 -6.43
CA ALA A 171 -0.04 7.46 -7.27
C ALA A 171 -0.46 7.35 -8.74
N LEU A 172 -0.42 6.13 -9.31
CA LEU A 172 -0.84 5.88 -10.69
C LEU A 172 -2.33 6.20 -10.90
N LEU A 173 -3.20 5.74 -10.00
CA LEU A 173 -4.64 5.98 -10.09
C LEU A 173 -5.01 7.46 -9.92
N VAL A 174 -4.42 8.15 -8.94
CA VAL A 174 -4.65 9.59 -8.77
C VAL A 174 -4.08 10.38 -9.95
N GLY A 175 -2.94 9.95 -10.50
CA GLY A 175 -2.37 10.51 -11.74
C GLY A 175 -3.32 10.39 -12.93
N ALA A 176 -3.89 9.20 -13.15
CA ALA A 176 -4.90 8.96 -14.18
C ALA A 176 -6.17 9.80 -13.97
N ALA A 177 -6.62 9.91 -12.70
CA ALA A 177 -7.74 10.79 -12.35
C ALA A 177 -7.44 12.27 -12.64
N CYS A 178 -6.22 12.74 -12.35
CA CYS A 178 -5.78 14.08 -12.72
C CYS A 178 -5.83 14.32 -14.24
N LEU A 179 -5.48 13.32 -15.04
CA LEU A 179 -5.59 13.40 -16.50
C LEU A 179 -7.05 13.46 -16.94
N SER A 180 -7.90 12.63 -16.37
CA SER A 180 -9.34 12.60 -16.69
C SER A 180 -10.10 13.85 -16.28
N ALA A 181 -9.59 14.60 -15.30
CA ALA A 181 -10.14 15.86 -14.81
C ALA A 181 -9.65 17.10 -15.61
N ARG A 182 -8.85 16.94 -16.67
CA ARG A 182 -8.38 18.05 -17.53
C ARG A 182 -9.47 18.56 -18.45
N ASP A 183 -9.41 19.83 -18.78
CA ASP A 183 -10.30 20.44 -19.78
C ASP A 183 -9.93 20.01 -21.20
N ASP A 184 -8.63 19.82 -21.46
CA ASP A 184 -8.10 19.35 -22.75
C ASP A 184 -8.00 17.82 -22.87
N ARG A 185 -8.84 17.07 -22.11
CA ARG A 185 -8.84 15.60 -22.08
C ARG A 185 -9.09 14.91 -23.42
N THR A 186 -9.56 15.67 -24.42
CA THR A 186 -9.78 15.19 -25.79
C THR A 186 -8.50 15.08 -26.61
N ARG A 187 -7.40 15.70 -26.17
CA ARG A 187 -6.08 15.54 -26.79
C ARG A 187 -5.62 14.10 -26.67
N ALA A 188 -5.14 13.51 -27.76
CA ALA A 188 -4.83 12.09 -27.87
C ALA A 188 -3.88 11.57 -26.78
N TRP A 189 -2.89 12.36 -26.37
CA TRP A 189 -1.93 11.96 -25.34
C TRP A 189 -2.56 11.76 -23.95
N VAL A 190 -3.67 12.47 -23.65
CA VAL A 190 -4.32 12.39 -22.32
C VAL A 190 -4.94 11.03 -22.08
N PRO A 191 -5.83 10.49 -22.95
CA PRO A 191 -6.35 9.14 -22.76
C PRO A 191 -5.29 8.05 -22.92
N LEU A 192 -4.28 8.24 -23.78
CA LEU A 192 -3.14 7.32 -23.88
C LEU A 192 -2.39 7.23 -22.54
N ALA A 193 -2.02 8.36 -21.95
CA ALA A 193 -1.33 8.38 -20.67
C ALA A 193 -2.21 7.88 -19.52
N ALA A 194 -3.51 8.18 -19.52
CA ALA A 194 -4.44 7.68 -18.53
C ALA A 194 -4.57 6.15 -18.60
N GLY A 195 -4.70 5.57 -19.79
CA GLY A 195 -4.70 4.12 -20.01
C GLY A 195 -3.41 3.46 -19.53
N PHE A 196 -2.26 4.05 -19.87
CA PHE A 196 -0.97 3.55 -19.40
C PHE A 196 -0.88 3.50 -17.87
N LEU A 197 -1.28 4.57 -17.17
CA LEU A 197 -1.25 4.63 -15.71
C LEU A 197 -2.25 3.66 -15.06
N VAL A 198 -3.46 3.58 -15.63
CA VAL A 198 -4.52 2.69 -15.12
C VAL A 198 -4.07 1.23 -15.22
N ASP A 199 -3.59 0.81 -16.39
CA ASP A 199 -3.24 -0.60 -16.59
C ASP A 199 -1.97 -0.99 -15.84
N TRP A 200 -1.04 -0.05 -15.63
CA TRP A 200 0.06 -0.29 -14.71
C TRP A 200 -0.41 -0.45 -13.25
N ALA A 201 -1.38 0.34 -12.83
CA ALA A 201 -2.00 0.17 -11.50
C ALA A 201 -2.71 -1.20 -11.37
N VAL A 202 -3.41 -1.64 -12.42
CA VAL A 202 -3.98 -2.99 -12.51
C VAL A 202 -2.89 -4.04 -12.41
N LEU A 203 -1.80 -3.90 -13.16
CA LEU A 203 -0.66 -4.82 -13.13
C LEU A 203 0.06 -4.85 -11.76
N ALA A 204 -0.01 -3.77 -10.98
CA ALA A 204 0.51 -3.72 -9.62
C ALA A 204 -0.44 -4.36 -8.60
N ARG A 205 -1.76 -4.21 -8.79
CA ARG A 205 -2.81 -4.70 -7.88
C ARG A 205 -4.08 -4.99 -8.67
N TYR A 206 -4.24 -6.23 -9.14
CA TYR A 206 -5.30 -6.60 -10.09
C TYR A 206 -6.69 -6.11 -9.68
N PHE A 207 -7.18 -6.52 -8.51
CA PHE A 207 -8.53 -6.19 -8.08
C PHE A 207 -8.70 -4.68 -7.80
N THR A 208 -7.86 -4.13 -6.94
CA THR A 208 -7.94 -2.71 -6.56
C THR A 208 -7.76 -1.80 -7.77
N GLY A 209 -6.80 -2.14 -8.65
CA GLY A 209 -6.56 -1.40 -9.89
C GLY A 209 -7.80 -1.34 -10.76
N VAL A 210 -8.44 -2.50 -11.04
CA VAL A 210 -9.66 -2.56 -11.85
C VAL A 210 -10.80 -1.79 -11.20
N VAL A 211 -11.09 -2.03 -9.91
CA VAL A 211 -12.20 -1.37 -9.21
C VAL A 211 -12.04 0.14 -9.18
N CYS A 212 -10.84 0.65 -8.90
CA CYS A 212 -10.57 2.08 -8.90
C CYS A 212 -10.47 2.69 -10.31
N ALA A 213 -10.12 1.90 -11.32
CA ALA A 213 -10.05 2.35 -12.71
C ALA A 213 -11.43 2.69 -13.29
N VAL A 214 -12.46 1.92 -12.92
CA VAL A 214 -13.82 2.10 -13.48
C VAL A 214 -14.32 3.55 -13.40
N PRO A 215 -14.36 4.21 -12.23
CA PRO A 215 -14.81 5.61 -12.17
C PRO A 215 -13.90 6.57 -12.93
N ILE A 216 -12.59 6.32 -13.00
CA ILE A 216 -11.63 7.17 -13.70
C ILE A 216 -11.88 7.10 -15.22
N VAL A 217 -12.00 5.90 -15.78
CA VAL A 217 -12.29 5.69 -17.20
C VAL A 217 -13.68 6.21 -17.55
N TYR A 218 -14.68 5.94 -16.71
CA TYR A 218 -16.02 6.47 -16.90
C TYR A 218 -16.02 8.01 -16.97
N TRP A 219 -15.28 8.68 -16.07
CA TRP A 219 -15.15 10.14 -16.07
C TRP A 219 -14.43 10.66 -17.32
N LEU A 220 -13.43 9.95 -17.80
CA LEU A 220 -12.73 10.28 -19.04
C LEU A 220 -13.65 10.17 -20.26
N LEU A 221 -14.55 9.19 -20.27
CA LEU A 221 -15.52 8.94 -21.33
C LEU A 221 -16.83 9.75 -21.22
N ARG A 222 -16.93 10.67 -20.22
CA ARG A 222 -18.13 11.51 -20.04
C ARG A 222 -18.45 12.31 -21.30
N PRO A 223 -19.73 12.79 -21.48
CA PRO A 223 -20.15 13.51 -22.69
C PRO A 223 -19.22 14.67 -23.09
N GLY A 224 -19.00 14.81 -24.40
CA GLY A 224 -18.17 15.88 -24.98
C GLY A 224 -17.11 15.40 -25.99
N PRO A 225 -16.22 14.44 -25.69
CA PRO A 225 -15.29 13.89 -26.69
C PRO A 225 -15.93 12.78 -27.52
N PRO A 226 -15.38 12.43 -28.70
CA PRO A 226 -15.74 11.20 -29.42
C PRO A 226 -15.36 10.00 -28.56
N ARG A 227 -16.35 9.43 -27.89
CA ARG A 227 -16.17 8.37 -26.86
C ARG A 227 -15.40 7.17 -27.38
N LEU A 228 -15.71 6.71 -28.60
CA LEU A 228 -15.06 5.55 -29.20
C LEU A 228 -13.56 5.80 -29.43
N ARG A 229 -13.19 6.97 -29.95
CA ARG A 229 -11.78 7.35 -30.11
C ARG A 229 -11.07 7.41 -28.75
N THR A 230 -11.71 7.98 -27.76
CA THR A 230 -11.14 8.10 -26.40
C THR A 230 -10.96 6.71 -25.77
N ALA A 231 -11.94 5.82 -25.90
CA ALA A 231 -11.83 4.45 -25.42
C ALA A 231 -10.71 3.67 -26.14
N ALA A 232 -10.59 3.82 -27.45
CA ALA A 232 -9.51 3.19 -28.22
C ALA A 232 -8.12 3.71 -27.78
N LEU A 233 -7.99 5.00 -27.51
CA LEU A 233 -6.73 5.59 -27.01
C LEU A 233 -6.40 5.12 -25.59
N VAL A 234 -7.39 4.98 -24.71
CA VAL A 234 -7.18 4.38 -23.38
C VAL A 234 -6.68 2.94 -23.51
N ALA A 235 -7.36 2.12 -24.32
CA ALA A 235 -6.95 0.75 -24.56
C ALA A 235 -5.55 0.65 -25.18
N LEU A 236 -5.22 1.51 -26.14
CA LEU A 236 -3.89 1.59 -26.75
C LEU A 236 -2.82 2.00 -25.72
N GLY A 237 -3.14 2.93 -24.82
CA GLY A 237 -2.25 3.34 -23.74
C GLY A 237 -1.95 2.21 -22.75
N GLY A 238 -2.93 1.36 -22.45
CA GLY A 238 -2.78 0.20 -21.57
C GLY A 238 -2.12 -1.02 -22.24
N LEU A 239 -2.15 -1.09 -23.58
CA LEU A 239 -1.68 -2.24 -24.34
C LEU A 239 -0.26 -2.73 -23.94
N PRO A 240 0.74 -1.87 -23.68
CA PRO A 240 2.06 -2.33 -23.23
C PRO A 240 2.00 -3.21 -21.98
N TRP A 241 1.16 -2.87 -21.02
CA TRP A 241 1.02 -3.62 -19.77
C TRP A 241 0.24 -4.93 -19.94
N VAL A 242 -0.76 -4.94 -20.81
CA VAL A 242 -1.47 -6.17 -21.22
C VAL A 242 -0.51 -7.15 -21.88
N LEU A 243 0.37 -6.66 -22.76
CA LEU A 243 1.40 -7.48 -23.41
C LEU A 243 2.44 -8.01 -22.40
N VAL A 244 2.89 -7.15 -21.46
CA VAL A 244 3.80 -7.58 -20.38
C VAL A 244 3.14 -8.65 -19.52
N LEU A 245 1.88 -8.49 -19.15
CA LEU A 245 1.16 -9.48 -18.36
C LEU A 245 0.99 -10.81 -19.11
N GLY A 246 0.56 -10.76 -20.37
CA GLY A 246 0.40 -11.95 -21.19
C GLY A 246 1.70 -12.70 -21.40
N TRP A 247 2.80 -11.97 -21.69
CA TRP A 247 4.14 -12.55 -21.77
C TRP A 247 4.56 -13.19 -20.44
N TYR A 248 4.40 -12.48 -19.32
CA TYR A 248 4.76 -12.98 -18.00
C TYR A 248 3.99 -14.25 -17.64
N ASN A 249 2.68 -14.24 -17.85
CA ASN A 249 1.83 -15.41 -17.58
C ASN A 249 2.27 -16.62 -18.41
N THR A 250 2.58 -16.43 -19.69
CA THR A 250 3.01 -17.51 -20.59
C THR A 250 4.31 -18.19 -20.10
N GLN A 251 5.21 -17.45 -19.43
CA GLN A 251 6.46 -18.02 -18.90
C GLN A 251 6.23 -19.03 -17.75
N PHE A 252 5.09 -18.94 -17.08
CA PHE A 252 4.79 -19.76 -15.90
C PHE A 252 3.66 -20.78 -16.14
N SER A 253 2.58 -20.36 -16.77
CA SER A 253 1.38 -21.17 -16.98
C SER A 253 1.26 -21.76 -18.40
N GLY A 254 2.09 -21.31 -19.34
CA GLY A 254 1.96 -21.65 -20.76
C GLY A 254 0.83 -20.92 -21.49
N SER A 255 0.04 -20.08 -20.77
CA SER A 255 -1.09 -19.33 -21.32
C SER A 255 -1.04 -17.85 -20.93
N PRO A 256 -1.21 -16.91 -21.88
CA PRO A 256 -1.25 -15.48 -21.57
C PRO A 256 -2.43 -15.08 -20.67
N TRP A 257 -3.48 -15.87 -20.63
CA TRP A 257 -4.72 -15.58 -19.92
C TRP A 257 -4.79 -16.18 -18.51
N GLN A 258 -3.89 -17.09 -18.17
CA GLN A 258 -3.84 -17.71 -16.85
C GLN A 258 -2.87 -16.96 -15.95
N LEU A 259 -3.40 -16.27 -14.94
CA LEU A 259 -2.60 -15.55 -13.96
C LEU A 259 -1.67 -16.50 -13.21
N THR A 260 -0.41 -16.12 -13.07
CA THR A 260 0.61 -16.82 -12.26
C THR A 260 0.34 -16.74 -10.77
N THR A 261 -0.32 -15.68 -10.32
CA THR A 261 -0.89 -15.63 -8.98
C THR A 261 -1.89 -16.77 -8.90
N ARG A 262 -1.69 -17.70 -7.95
CA ARG A 262 -2.75 -18.65 -7.62
C ARG A 262 -4.04 -17.86 -7.57
N PRO A 263 -5.09 -18.25 -8.30
CA PRO A 263 -6.37 -17.60 -8.13
C PRO A 263 -6.69 -17.76 -6.66
N LEU A 264 -6.36 -16.72 -5.91
CA LEU A 264 -6.91 -16.58 -4.59
C LEU A 264 -8.38 -16.78 -4.85
N THR A 265 -9.02 -17.59 -4.08
CA THR A 265 -10.44 -17.91 -4.13
C THR A 265 -11.28 -16.66 -3.84
N TYR A 266 -10.96 -15.55 -4.50
CA TYR A 266 -11.57 -14.25 -4.34
C TYR A 266 -13.08 -14.28 -4.55
N SER A 267 -13.57 -15.13 -5.44
CA SER A 267 -14.98 -15.17 -5.74
C SER A 267 -15.84 -15.79 -4.64
N LEU A 268 -15.43 -16.92 -4.11
CA LEU A 268 -16.09 -17.56 -2.96
C LEU A 268 -15.90 -16.75 -1.68
N TRP A 269 -14.75 -16.17 -1.52
CA TRP A 269 -14.33 -15.34 -0.43
C TRP A 269 -15.13 -14.03 -0.33
N PHE A 270 -15.40 -13.39 -1.47
CA PHE A 270 -16.22 -12.19 -1.53
C PHE A 270 -17.65 -12.46 -1.09
N ALA A 271 -18.25 -13.56 -1.55
CA ALA A 271 -19.62 -13.95 -1.18
C ALA A 271 -19.72 -14.28 0.31
N ASP A 272 -18.84 -15.10 0.84
CA ASP A 272 -18.84 -15.49 2.26
C ASP A 272 -18.59 -14.28 3.19
N ASN A 273 -17.63 -13.43 2.85
CA ASN A 273 -17.31 -12.28 3.68
C ASN A 273 -18.37 -11.19 3.62
N PHE A 274 -18.94 -10.94 2.43
CA PHE A 274 -19.96 -9.92 2.26
C PHE A 274 -21.29 -10.31 2.93
N LEU A 275 -21.71 -11.57 2.77
CA LEU A 275 -23.01 -12.02 3.25
C LEU A 275 -23.00 -12.48 4.70
N LEU A 276 -21.95 -13.17 5.14
CA LEU A 276 -21.91 -13.84 6.44
C LEU A 276 -21.14 -13.08 7.51
N ARG A 277 -20.16 -12.26 7.14
CA ARG A 277 -19.26 -11.55 8.05
C ARG A 277 -19.24 -10.03 7.84
N GLY A 278 -20.11 -9.50 7.02
CA GLY A 278 -20.09 -8.09 6.60
C GLY A 278 -20.14 -7.10 7.78
N ALA A 279 -20.92 -7.37 8.81
CA ALA A 279 -21.03 -6.47 9.96
C ALA A 279 -19.76 -6.45 10.82
N ASP A 280 -19.15 -7.61 11.10
CA ASP A 280 -17.91 -7.71 11.88
C ASP A 280 -16.74 -7.07 11.10
N MET A 281 -16.68 -7.32 9.81
CA MET A 281 -15.67 -6.72 8.94
C MET A 281 -15.83 -5.23 8.83
N LEU A 282 -17.06 -4.72 8.64
CA LEU A 282 -17.36 -3.30 8.61
C LEU A 282 -16.92 -2.63 9.90
N ALA A 283 -17.28 -3.19 11.07
CA ALA A 283 -16.87 -2.66 12.36
C ALA A 283 -15.34 -2.62 12.49
N THR A 284 -14.66 -3.71 12.11
CA THR A 284 -13.20 -3.78 12.14
C THR A 284 -12.56 -2.71 11.25
N HIS A 285 -13.04 -2.53 10.02
CA HIS A 285 -12.50 -1.52 9.11
C HIS A 285 -12.80 -0.10 9.57
N VAL A 286 -13.99 0.16 10.10
CA VAL A 286 -14.35 1.47 10.68
C VAL A 286 -13.41 1.81 11.85
N LEU A 287 -13.23 0.90 12.81
CA LEU A 287 -12.35 1.11 13.96
C LEU A 287 -10.90 1.36 13.51
N ARG A 288 -10.42 0.65 12.49
CA ARG A 288 -9.09 0.84 11.96
C ARG A 288 -8.93 2.18 11.24
N HIS A 289 -9.93 2.61 10.47
CA HIS A 289 -9.91 3.95 9.90
C HIS A 289 -9.87 5.01 10.99
N LEU A 290 -10.68 4.88 12.04
CA LEU A 290 -10.68 5.83 13.17
C LEU A 290 -9.32 5.89 13.89
N ALA A 291 -8.58 4.78 13.94
CA ALA A 291 -7.27 4.73 14.58
C ALA A 291 -6.12 5.21 13.67
N TRP A 292 -6.25 5.12 12.35
CA TRP A 292 -5.17 5.35 11.40
C TRP A 292 -5.34 6.57 10.51
N THR A 293 -6.54 7.15 10.45
CA THR A 293 -6.84 8.38 9.71
C THR A 293 -7.45 9.43 10.65
N PRO A 294 -7.56 10.72 10.28
CA PRO A 294 -8.32 11.67 11.08
C PRO A 294 -9.74 11.15 11.33
N PRO A 295 -10.14 10.86 12.60
CA PRO A 295 -11.40 10.16 12.88
C PRO A 295 -12.64 10.81 12.27
N ALA A 296 -12.70 12.15 12.25
CA ALA A 296 -13.80 12.88 11.64
C ALA A 296 -13.91 12.70 10.12
N LEU A 297 -12.85 12.24 9.44
CA LEU A 297 -12.84 12.08 7.99
C LEU A 297 -13.86 11.03 7.54
N LEU A 298 -13.95 9.91 8.25
CA LEU A 298 -14.93 8.86 7.95
C LEU A 298 -16.37 9.34 8.22
N VAL A 299 -16.57 10.07 9.32
CA VAL A 299 -17.87 10.64 9.67
C VAL A 299 -18.30 11.67 8.62
N ALA A 300 -17.41 12.58 8.24
CA ALA A 300 -17.66 13.57 7.20
C ALA A 300 -17.97 12.90 5.87
N TYR A 301 -17.21 11.85 5.50
CA TYR A 301 -17.45 11.07 4.29
C TYR A 301 -18.85 10.45 4.27
N ALA A 302 -19.26 9.78 5.35
CA ALA A 302 -20.58 9.17 5.45
C ALA A 302 -21.72 10.19 5.36
N VAL A 303 -21.55 11.34 6.03
CA VAL A 303 -22.54 12.43 5.99
C VAL A 303 -22.69 13.03 4.60
N TYR A 304 -21.56 13.30 3.93
CA TYR A 304 -21.58 13.90 2.60
C TYR A 304 -21.97 12.92 1.49
N LEU A 305 -21.68 11.65 1.66
CA LEU A 305 -22.17 10.60 0.78
C LEU A 305 -23.71 10.64 0.70
N ARG A 306 -24.36 10.85 1.84
CA ARG A 306 -25.83 10.97 1.93
C ARG A 306 -26.37 12.26 1.30
N ALA A 307 -25.58 13.33 1.26
CA ALA A 307 -25.97 14.62 0.70
C ALA A 307 -25.66 14.75 -0.80
N ALA A 308 -24.85 13.86 -1.36
CA ALA A 308 -24.34 13.93 -2.74
C ALA A 308 -25.42 13.82 -3.84
N PRO A 309 -26.59 13.15 -3.70
CA PRO A 309 -27.58 13.03 -4.78
C PRO A 309 -28.03 14.37 -5.37
N ARG A 310 -28.01 15.44 -4.60
CA ARG A 310 -28.43 16.77 -5.05
C ARG A 310 -27.37 17.50 -5.91
N ALA A 311 -26.14 17.01 -5.91
CA ALA A 311 -25.02 17.60 -6.64
C ALA A 311 -24.57 16.73 -7.85
N LEU A 312 -25.41 15.83 -8.34
CA LEU A 312 -25.09 14.78 -9.32
C LEU A 312 -24.38 15.26 -10.59
N ARG A 313 -24.57 16.48 -11.01
CA ARG A 313 -23.90 17.03 -12.21
C ARG A 313 -22.40 17.29 -12.02
N ARG A 314 -21.94 17.52 -10.80
CA ARG A 314 -20.52 17.62 -10.41
C ARG A 314 -20.06 16.43 -9.56
N GLY A 315 -21.00 15.71 -8.97
CA GLY A 315 -20.75 14.66 -8.01
C GLY A 315 -20.69 13.24 -8.58
N LEU A 316 -20.82 13.05 -9.90
CA LEU A 316 -20.79 11.70 -10.45
C LEU A 316 -19.47 10.99 -10.19
N PHE A 317 -18.34 11.71 -10.29
CA PHE A 317 -17.03 11.18 -9.95
C PHE A 317 -16.92 10.86 -8.45
N ASP A 318 -17.41 11.77 -7.60
CA ASP A 318 -17.46 11.56 -6.15
C ASP A 318 -18.31 10.34 -5.79
N TRP A 319 -19.45 10.17 -6.47
CA TRP A 319 -20.32 9.00 -6.31
C TRP A 319 -19.65 7.69 -6.71
N MET A 320 -18.99 7.68 -7.85
CA MET A 320 -18.28 6.50 -8.33
C MET A 320 -17.15 6.13 -7.37
N LEU A 321 -16.43 7.12 -6.84
CA LEU A 321 -15.40 6.90 -5.83
C LEU A 321 -15.97 6.40 -4.50
N ALA A 322 -17.12 6.92 -4.09
CA ALA A 322 -17.83 6.46 -2.91
C ALA A 322 -18.28 5.00 -3.04
N LEU A 323 -18.79 4.63 -4.21
CA LEU A 323 -19.16 3.26 -4.52
C LEU A 323 -17.94 2.33 -4.49
N VAL A 324 -16.85 2.75 -5.10
CA VAL A 324 -15.57 2.01 -5.08
C VAL A 324 -15.07 1.82 -3.65
N ALA A 325 -15.06 2.89 -2.85
CA ALA A 325 -14.68 2.80 -1.45
C ALA A 325 -15.60 1.84 -0.67
N GLY A 326 -16.91 1.90 -0.91
CA GLY A 326 -17.89 0.97 -0.35
C GLY A 326 -17.62 -0.48 -0.73
N CYS A 327 -17.35 -0.76 -2.00
CA CYS A 327 -16.97 -2.09 -2.48
C CYS A 327 -15.69 -2.59 -1.81
N LEU A 328 -14.68 -1.72 -1.69
CA LEU A 328 -13.42 -2.08 -1.04
C LEU A 328 -13.55 -2.32 0.46
N TYR A 329 -14.56 -1.74 1.12
CA TYR A 329 -14.87 -2.04 2.53
C TYR A 329 -15.23 -3.50 2.77
N PHE A 330 -15.84 -4.13 1.80
CA PHE A 330 -16.28 -5.53 1.89
C PHE A 330 -15.29 -6.53 1.28
N TYR A 331 -14.24 -5.99 0.66
CA TYR A 331 -13.32 -6.82 -0.12
C TYR A 331 -12.57 -7.84 0.69
N ILE A 332 -12.38 -7.65 2.01
CA ILE A 332 -11.37 -8.48 2.64
C ILE A 332 -11.66 -8.86 4.05
N GLU A 333 -11.37 -10.15 4.23
CA GLU A 333 -11.07 -10.84 5.43
C GLU A 333 -10.11 -10.09 6.37
N ARG A 334 -9.97 -10.61 7.57
CA ARG A 334 -9.10 -10.17 8.67
C ARG A 334 -7.64 -9.87 8.30
N GLY A 335 -7.21 -10.23 7.07
CA GLY A 335 -5.91 -9.86 6.51
C GLY A 335 -5.83 -8.37 6.08
N GLY A 336 -4.64 -7.94 5.64
CA GLY A 336 -4.45 -6.60 5.09
C GLY A 336 -4.55 -5.47 6.10
N ASN A 337 -4.29 -5.74 7.35
CA ASN A 337 -4.47 -4.80 8.45
C ASN A 337 -3.17 -4.22 9.00
N GLN A 338 -2.05 -4.48 8.35
CA GLN A 338 -0.79 -3.85 8.70
C GLN A 338 -0.79 -2.41 8.22
N TYR A 339 -0.42 -1.49 9.10
CA TYR A 339 -0.43 -0.05 8.87
C TYR A 339 -1.82 0.50 8.52
N GLY A 340 -2.85 0.01 9.19
CA GLY A 340 -4.25 0.37 8.96
C GLY A 340 -4.97 -0.57 7.99
N PRO A 341 -6.17 -0.21 7.51
CA PRO A 341 -6.94 -1.01 6.54
C PRO A 341 -6.35 -0.82 5.13
N ARG A 342 -5.14 -1.33 4.89
CA ARG A 342 -4.29 -1.00 3.73
C ARG A 342 -4.95 -1.23 2.38
N PHE A 343 -5.89 -2.17 2.28
CA PHE A 343 -6.61 -2.42 1.04
C PHE A 343 -7.58 -1.29 0.64
N HIS A 344 -7.83 -0.34 1.55
CA HIS A 344 -8.59 0.89 1.27
C HIS A 344 -7.70 2.09 0.97
N TYR A 345 -6.38 1.89 0.91
CA TYR A 345 -5.42 2.98 0.77
C TYR A 345 -5.68 3.83 -0.48
N GLU A 346 -5.88 3.20 -1.61
CA GLU A 346 -6.13 3.90 -2.86
C GLU A 346 -7.44 4.70 -2.81
N ALA A 347 -8.50 4.10 -2.26
CA ALA A 347 -9.79 4.78 -2.06
C ALA A 347 -9.69 5.92 -1.05
N PHE A 348 -8.84 5.81 -0.02
CA PHE A 348 -8.62 6.85 0.98
C PHE A 348 -8.09 8.16 0.35
N LEU A 349 -7.21 8.09 -0.63
CA LEU A 349 -6.70 9.27 -1.34
C LEU A 349 -7.83 10.06 -1.99
N PHE A 350 -8.78 9.39 -2.60
CA PHE A 350 -9.96 10.00 -3.22
C PHE A 350 -10.99 10.47 -2.18
N MET A 351 -11.18 9.69 -1.11
CA MET A 351 -12.06 10.06 0.00
C MET A 351 -11.63 11.39 0.62
N ALA A 352 -10.33 11.63 0.77
CA ALA A 352 -9.80 12.89 1.28
C ALA A 352 -10.17 14.09 0.37
N VAL A 353 -10.13 13.93 -0.95
CA VAL A 353 -10.57 14.98 -1.90
C VAL A 353 -12.07 15.25 -1.76
N PHE A 354 -12.88 14.20 -1.69
CA PHE A 354 -14.33 14.32 -1.52
C PHE A 354 -14.68 15.06 -0.20
N VAL A 355 -14.09 14.67 0.90
CA VAL A 355 -14.32 15.31 2.21
C VAL A 355 -13.84 16.75 2.20
N ALA A 356 -12.65 17.02 1.67
CA ALA A 356 -12.12 18.38 1.56
C ALA A 356 -13.04 19.28 0.71
N ALA A 357 -13.59 18.77 -0.39
CA ALA A 357 -14.54 19.50 -1.22
C ALA A 357 -15.80 19.94 -0.46
N ASN A 358 -16.29 19.08 0.43
CA ASN A 358 -17.48 19.39 1.22
C ASN A 358 -17.16 20.30 2.43
N LEU A 359 -15.99 20.15 3.03
CA LEU A 359 -15.59 20.96 4.19
C LEU A 359 -15.06 22.35 3.82
N PHE A 360 -14.33 22.50 2.72
CA PHE A 360 -13.53 23.70 2.46
C PHE A 360 -13.96 24.48 1.20
N ARG A 361 -14.84 23.94 0.36
CA ARG A 361 -15.35 24.64 -0.83
C ARG A 361 -16.35 25.73 -0.46
N GLY A 362 -16.21 26.92 -1.04
CA GLY A 362 -17.23 27.96 -1.07
C GLY A 362 -17.26 28.87 0.16
N ALA A 363 -18.44 29.21 0.64
CA ALA A 363 -18.76 30.27 1.58
C ALA A 363 -17.96 30.30 2.89
N ARG A 364 -17.99 31.44 3.58
CA ARG A 364 -17.45 31.61 4.92
C ARG A 364 -18.08 30.60 5.87
N LEU A 365 -17.33 30.16 6.87
CA LEU A 365 -17.80 29.15 7.81
C LEU A 365 -19.09 29.56 8.55
N GLU A 366 -19.23 30.86 8.82
CA GLU A 366 -20.38 31.47 9.48
C GLU A 366 -21.69 31.31 8.70
N GLU A 367 -21.60 31.34 7.38
CA GLU A 367 -22.72 31.22 6.45
C GLU A 367 -23.19 29.78 6.23
N ARG A 368 -22.47 28.80 6.80
CA ARG A 368 -22.76 27.37 6.61
C ARG A 368 -23.80 26.86 7.62
N PRO A 369 -24.53 25.79 7.27
CA PRO A 369 -25.40 25.09 8.21
C PRO A 369 -24.62 24.63 9.45
N ARG A 370 -25.30 24.60 10.60
CA ARG A 370 -24.74 24.16 11.90
C ARG A 370 -24.01 22.81 11.78
N ARG A 371 -24.58 21.87 11.03
CA ARG A 371 -24.01 20.56 10.75
C ARG A 371 -22.60 20.67 10.16
N ASP A 372 -22.42 21.48 9.13
CA ASP A 372 -21.14 21.61 8.42
C ASP A 372 -20.09 22.30 9.30
N ARG A 373 -20.51 23.28 10.13
CA ARG A 373 -19.63 23.91 11.13
C ARG A 373 -19.14 22.90 12.18
N LEU A 374 -20.01 22.01 12.63
CA LEU A 374 -19.64 20.91 13.55
C LEU A 374 -18.65 19.95 12.90
N LEU A 375 -18.87 19.55 11.63
CA LEU A 375 -17.96 18.66 10.91
C LEU A 375 -16.58 19.29 10.70
N VAL A 376 -16.51 20.59 10.39
CA VAL A 376 -15.24 21.33 10.33
C VAL A 376 -14.57 21.31 11.70
N GLY A 377 -15.29 21.59 12.78
CA GLY A 377 -14.75 21.55 14.14
C GLY A 377 -14.22 20.17 14.53
N LEU A 378 -14.96 19.12 14.25
CA LEU A 378 -14.54 17.73 14.47
C LEU A 378 -13.31 17.38 13.62
N THR A 379 -13.24 17.85 12.38
CA THR A 379 -12.08 17.62 11.52
C THR A 379 -10.84 18.32 12.08
N VAL A 380 -10.96 19.57 12.52
CA VAL A 380 -9.85 20.31 13.15
C VAL A 380 -9.38 19.59 14.42
N ALA A 381 -10.30 19.16 15.29
CA ALA A 381 -9.97 18.39 16.49
C ALA A 381 -9.29 17.05 16.15
N SER A 382 -9.78 16.36 15.14
CA SER A 382 -9.17 15.10 14.65
C SER A 382 -7.76 15.32 14.12
N VAL A 383 -7.55 16.37 13.34
CA VAL A 383 -6.22 16.77 12.83
C VAL A 383 -5.25 17.06 13.99
N ALA A 384 -5.73 17.78 15.01
CA ALA A 384 -4.92 18.08 16.21
C ALA A 384 -4.56 16.80 17.01
N ALA A 385 -5.36 15.74 16.92
CA ALA A 385 -5.08 14.45 17.57
C ALA A 385 -4.07 13.58 16.78
N MET A 386 -3.80 13.87 15.51
CA MET A 386 -2.91 13.02 14.68
C MET A 386 -1.50 12.84 15.22
N PRO A 387 -0.81 13.86 15.78
CA PRO A 387 0.51 13.66 16.37
C PRO A 387 0.52 12.62 17.50
N ILE A 388 -0.53 12.58 18.33
CA ILE A 388 -0.67 11.61 19.43
C ILE A 388 -0.87 10.21 18.87
N LEU A 389 -1.79 10.05 17.90
CA LEU A 389 -2.02 8.77 17.24
C LEU A 389 -0.77 8.28 16.50
N PHE A 390 -0.08 9.18 15.80
CA PHE A 390 1.18 8.86 15.13
C PHE A 390 2.24 8.37 16.12
N ALA A 391 2.45 9.08 17.24
CA ALA A 391 3.41 8.68 18.26
C ALA A 391 3.08 7.30 18.85
N ALA A 392 1.79 7.02 19.11
CA ALA A 392 1.35 5.71 19.57
C ALA A 392 1.68 4.61 18.54
N HIS A 393 1.41 4.85 17.25
CA HIS A 393 1.75 3.92 16.20
C HIS A 393 3.26 3.72 16.04
N VAL A 394 4.07 4.76 16.17
CA VAL A 394 5.54 4.65 16.14
C VAL A 394 6.02 3.65 17.20
N VAL A 395 5.56 3.79 18.45
CA VAL A 395 5.94 2.88 19.54
C VAL A 395 5.51 1.45 19.26
N ILE A 396 4.27 1.25 18.82
CA ILE A 396 3.71 -0.07 18.56
C ILE A 396 4.44 -0.74 17.38
N GLU A 397 4.56 -0.05 16.24
CA GLU A 397 5.15 -0.63 15.03
C GLU A 397 6.64 -0.90 15.21
N GLN A 398 7.39 -0.02 15.86
CA GLN A 398 8.81 -0.26 16.15
C GLN A 398 9.02 -1.49 17.04
N ARG A 399 8.15 -1.71 18.03
CA ARG A 399 8.18 -2.91 18.87
C ARG A 399 7.91 -4.17 18.02
N VAL A 400 6.87 -4.14 17.20
CA VAL A 400 6.50 -5.27 16.33
C VAL A 400 7.62 -5.61 15.35
N VAL A 401 8.25 -4.60 14.77
CA VAL A 401 9.38 -4.79 13.85
C VAL A 401 10.56 -5.43 14.57
N ARG A 402 10.95 -4.93 15.75
CA ARG A 402 12.06 -5.49 16.52
C ARG A 402 11.82 -6.94 16.92
N GLU A 403 10.59 -7.29 17.38
CA GLU A 403 10.24 -8.68 17.70
C GLU A 403 10.35 -9.59 16.46
N ARG A 404 9.93 -9.11 15.27
CA ARG A 404 10.03 -9.89 14.02
C ARG A 404 11.45 -10.00 13.48
N MET A 405 12.31 -9.03 13.80
CA MET A 405 13.74 -9.07 13.48
C MET A 405 14.55 -9.96 14.43
N ASP A 406 13.99 -10.37 15.56
CA ASP A 406 14.72 -11.09 16.59
C ASP A 406 15.44 -12.36 16.11
N PRO A 407 14.90 -13.21 15.19
CA PRO A 407 15.65 -14.34 14.66
C PRO A 407 16.99 -13.94 14.03
N TYR A 408 17.03 -12.82 13.31
CA TYR A 408 18.25 -12.34 12.65
C TYR A 408 19.19 -11.68 13.64
N SER A 409 18.65 -10.90 14.59
CA SER A 409 19.43 -10.23 15.63
C SER A 409 20.05 -11.24 16.60
N SER A 410 19.32 -12.30 16.98
CA SER A 410 19.82 -13.39 17.83
C SER A 410 20.95 -14.17 17.17
N VAL A 411 20.85 -14.40 15.84
CA VAL A 411 21.90 -15.05 15.06
C VAL A 411 23.16 -14.18 15.01
N ALA A 412 22.98 -12.88 14.76
CA ALA A 412 24.11 -11.94 14.75
C ALA A 412 24.77 -11.82 16.14
N ALA A 413 23.97 -11.76 17.21
CA ALA A 413 24.48 -11.70 18.58
C ALA A 413 25.23 -12.98 19.00
N ALA A 414 24.84 -14.16 18.45
CA ALA A 414 25.52 -15.42 18.66
C ALA A 414 26.78 -15.61 17.81
N GLY A 415 27.12 -14.65 16.92
CA GLY A 415 28.29 -14.70 16.04
C GLY A 415 28.22 -15.84 15.00
N LEU A 416 27.01 -16.23 14.59
CA LEU A 416 26.81 -17.32 13.64
C LEU A 416 26.96 -16.76 12.20
N ASP A 417 28.06 -17.03 11.57
CA ASP A 417 28.42 -16.55 10.23
C ASP A 417 28.33 -17.64 9.13
N ARG A 418 28.19 -18.92 9.49
CA ARG A 418 27.92 -20.04 8.59
C ARG A 418 26.93 -21.01 9.23
N ALA A 419 25.65 -20.67 9.18
CA ALA A 419 24.61 -21.43 9.88
C ALA A 419 23.38 -21.73 9.01
N LEU A 420 22.67 -22.80 9.39
CA LEU A 420 21.28 -23.06 9.04
C LEU A 420 20.44 -22.82 10.30
N VAL A 421 19.52 -21.87 10.25
CA VAL A 421 18.66 -21.53 11.39
C VAL A 421 17.22 -21.89 11.07
N LEU A 422 16.66 -22.82 11.80
CA LEU A 422 15.29 -23.32 11.64
C LEU A 422 14.38 -22.61 12.64
N ILE A 423 13.46 -21.82 12.15
CA ILE A 423 12.53 -21.02 12.98
C ILE A 423 11.30 -21.86 13.32
N GLU A 424 11.01 -22.02 14.61
CA GLU A 424 9.87 -22.80 15.08
C GLU A 424 8.65 -21.91 15.34
N GLY A 425 7.52 -22.29 14.76
CA GLY A 425 6.20 -21.73 15.05
C GLY A 425 6.02 -20.27 14.63
N ARG A 426 5.84 -19.39 15.59
CA ARG A 426 5.55 -17.95 15.35
C ARG A 426 6.44 -17.07 16.22
N VAL A 427 6.90 -15.98 15.66
CA VAL A 427 7.79 -15.00 16.30
C VAL A 427 7.01 -13.71 16.61
N GLY A 428 7.24 -13.15 17.78
CA GLY A 428 6.59 -11.96 18.29
C GLY A 428 5.41 -12.25 19.22
N THR A 429 5.10 -11.28 20.06
CA THR A 429 4.06 -11.37 21.11
C THR A 429 2.70 -10.95 20.55
N GLU A 430 2.61 -9.70 20.11
CA GLU A 430 1.44 -9.13 19.46
C GLU A 430 1.63 -9.19 17.94
N ARG A 431 0.59 -9.50 17.19
CA ARG A 431 0.69 -9.62 15.72
C ARG A 431 1.88 -10.49 15.28
N SER A 432 2.06 -11.64 15.95
CA SER A 432 3.15 -12.57 15.68
C SER A 432 3.19 -13.03 14.22
N MET A 433 4.40 -13.16 13.67
CA MET A 433 4.66 -13.59 12.30
C MET A 433 4.95 -15.10 12.26
N ALA A 434 4.42 -15.79 11.27
CA ALA A 434 4.70 -17.22 11.07
C ALA A 434 6.15 -17.42 10.59
N ALA A 435 6.74 -18.55 10.93
CA ALA A 435 8.10 -18.90 10.50
C ALA A 435 8.27 -18.79 8.97
N GLN A 436 7.24 -19.19 8.19
CA GLN A 436 7.24 -19.10 6.73
C GLN A 436 7.37 -17.66 6.17
N ASP A 437 7.12 -16.63 6.96
CA ASP A 437 7.33 -15.24 6.57
C ASP A 437 8.73 -14.73 6.95
N LEU A 438 9.51 -15.57 7.63
CA LEU A 438 10.85 -15.25 8.15
C LEU A 438 11.96 -16.10 7.53
N THR A 439 11.65 -17.05 6.64
CA THR A 439 12.64 -17.85 5.90
C THR A 439 13.22 -17.03 4.71
N ARG A 440 13.86 -15.90 5.04
CA ARG A 440 14.30 -14.89 4.07
C ARG A 440 15.69 -15.18 3.58
N ASN A 441 15.79 -15.94 2.52
CA ASN A 441 17.05 -16.25 1.85
C ASN A 441 17.19 -15.40 0.59
N GLY A 442 18.41 -14.98 0.26
CA GLY A 442 18.69 -14.27 -0.98
C GLY A 442 18.39 -15.12 -2.22
N ILE A 443 18.20 -14.48 -3.36
CA ILE A 443 17.83 -15.15 -4.62
C ILE A 443 18.86 -16.20 -5.11
N ASP A 444 20.12 -16.11 -4.68
CA ASP A 444 21.21 -17.02 -5.04
C ASP A 444 21.61 -17.96 -3.89
N HIS A 445 20.90 -17.90 -2.76
CA HIS A 445 21.15 -18.71 -1.55
C HIS A 445 22.59 -18.65 -1.01
N GLY A 446 23.38 -17.66 -1.47
CA GLY A 446 24.78 -17.47 -1.11
C GLY A 446 25.01 -16.78 0.24
N GLY A 447 23.97 -16.44 0.97
CA GLY A 447 24.08 -15.76 2.25
C GLY A 447 24.84 -16.59 3.30
N PRO A 448 25.51 -15.94 4.27
CA PRO A 448 26.23 -16.62 5.33
C PRO A 448 25.31 -17.48 6.20
N VAL A 449 24.08 -17.05 6.41
CA VAL A 449 23.06 -17.81 7.16
C VAL A 449 21.88 -18.13 6.27
N LEU A 450 21.44 -19.39 6.29
CA LEU A 450 20.19 -19.81 5.68
C LEU A 450 19.11 -19.95 6.77
N TYR A 451 17.90 -19.46 6.44
CA TYR A 451 16.74 -19.54 7.33
C TYR A 451 15.72 -20.53 6.78
N GLY A 452 15.24 -21.43 7.63
CA GLY A 452 14.21 -22.40 7.31
C GLY A 452 13.13 -22.46 8.38
N VAL A 453 12.06 -23.19 8.09
CA VAL A 453 11.00 -23.53 9.05
C VAL A 453 11.41 -24.80 9.78
N TYR A 454 11.34 -24.83 11.10
CA TYR A 454 11.45 -26.06 11.86
C TYR A 454 10.15 -26.87 11.75
N VAL A 455 10.17 -27.89 10.91
CA VAL A 455 9.02 -28.79 10.71
C VAL A 455 9.07 -29.91 11.75
N ASN A 456 10.18 -30.62 11.81
CA ASN A 456 10.54 -31.63 12.80
C ASN A 456 12.04 -31.90 12.73
N GLN A 457 12.56 -32.73 13.66
CA GLN A 457 13.98 -33.06 13.75
C GLN A 457 14.51 -33.73 12.46
N ALA A 458 13.80 -34.70 11.92
CA ALA A 458 14.21 -35.42 10.72
C ALA A 458 14.37 -34.53 9.50
N ALA A 459 13.35 -33.65 9.24
CA ALA A 459 13.41 -32.66 8.15
C ALA A 459 14.51 -31.62 8.37
N GLY A 460 14.75 -31.21 9.61
CA GLY A 460 15.83 -30.31 9.97
C GLY A 460 17.21 -30.94 9.71
N CYS A 461 17.39 -32.19 10.05
CA CYS A 461 18.63 -32.94 9.81
C CYS A 461 18.86 -33.19 8.30
N ASP A 462 17.81 -33.48 7.53
CA ASP A 462 17.93 -33.57 6.07
C ASP A 462 18.37 -32.22 5.47
N ALA A 463 17.78 -31.11 5.90
CA ALA A 463 18.21 -29.78 5.46
C ALA A 463 19.65 -29.46 5.86
N ALA A 464 20.08 -29.87 7.06
CA ALA A 464 21.45 -29.69 7.54
C ALA A 464 22.46 -30.49 6.70
N SER A 465 22.14 -31.74 6.37
CA SER A 465 23.01 -32.59 5.52
C SER A 465 23.19 -32.01 4.10
N ARG A 466 22.18 -31.31 3.58
CA ARG A 466 22.20 -30.62 2.28
C ARG A 466 22.85 -29.23 2.35
N SER A 467 23.22 -28.77 3.54
CA SER A 467 23.84 -27.46 3.77
C SER A 467 25.28 -27.60 4.32
N PRO A 468 26.21 -28.21 3.56
CA PRO A 468 27.53 -28.56 4.08
C PRO A 468 28.30 -27.35 4.58
N GLY A 469 29.03 -27.53 5.67
CA GLY A 469 29.85 -26.50 6.29
C GLY A 469 29.07 -25.43 7.05
N ARG A 470 27.76 -25.64 7.31
CA ARG A 470 26.93 -24.80 8.17
C ARG A 470 26.60 -25.51 9.48
N THR A 471 26.68 -24.79 10.59
CA THR A 471 26.15 -25.29 11.87
C THR A 471 24.63 -25.17 11.86
N ALA A 472 23.93 -26.17 12.39
CA ALA A 472 22.48 -26.19 12.40
C ALA A 472 21.92 -25.82 13.78
N HIS A 473 20.96 -24.91 13.79
CA HIS A 473 20.33 -24.37 15.00
C HIS A 473 18.83 -24.32 14.87
N VAL A 474 18.11 -24.44 15.99
CA VAL A 474 16.66 -24.16 16.10
C VAL A 474 16.47 -22.87 16.87
N TYR A 475 15.72 -21.96 16.30
CA TYR A 475 15.29 -20.74 16.94
C TYR A 475 13.85 -20.87 17.44
N ARG A 476 13.61 -20.53 18.73
CA ARG A 476 12.30 -20.50 19.36
C ARG A 476 12.06 -19.13 19.99
N TRP A 477 10.84 -18.62 19.83
CA TRP A 477 10.41 -17.39 20.47
C TRP A 477 9.84 -17.67 21.85
N ASP A 478 10.50 -17.17 22.90
CA ASP A 478 9.97 -17.17 24.26
C ASP A 478 9.06 -15.96 24.46
N ARG A 479 7.75 -16.23 24.56
CA ARG A 479 6.74 -15.18 24.73
C ARG A 479 6.83 -14.46 26.09
N ALA A 480 7.21 -15.17 27.14
CA ALA A 480 7.31 -14.62 28.49
C ALA A 480 8.52 -13.69 28.61
N ALA A 481 9.66 -14.15 28.11
CA ALA A 481 10.89 -13.36 28.10
C ALA A 481 10.94 -12.34 26.94
N ARG A 482 10.02 -12.40 25.96
CA ARG A 482 9.97 -11.57 24.74
C ARG A 482 11.30 -11.54 23.97
N ARG A 483 11.92 -12.70 23.83
CA ARG A 483 13.19 -12.87 23.13
C ARG A 483 13.30 -14.24 22.49
N GLY A 484 14.18 -14.34 21.50
CA GLY A 484 14.52 -15.61 20.88
C GLY A 484 15.52 -16.42 21.69
N VAL A 485 15.42 -17.74 21.56
CA VAL A 485 16.39 -18.72 22.11
C VAL A 485 16.90 -19.54 20.94
N LEU A 486 18.22 -19.57 20.78
CA LEU A 486 18.91 -20.45 19.82
C LEU A 486 19.43 -21.68 20.55
N SER A 487 19.19 -22.86 19.99
CA SER A 487 19.73 -24.12 20.47
C SER A 487 20.32 -24.93 19.31
N PRO A 488 21.42 -25.64 19.48
CA PRO A 488 21.95 -26.52 18.44
C PRO A 488 20.92 -27.58 18.00
N LEU A 489 20.85 -27.88 16.72
CA LEU A 489 20.07 -29.00 16.20
C LEU A 489 20.93 -30.23 16.31
N THR A 490 20.49 -31.20 17.13
CA THR A 490 21.15 -32.49 17.28
C THR A 490 20.62 -33.46 16.24
N CYS A 491 21.50 -33.95 15.36
CA CYS A 491 21.15 -34.97 14.37
C CYS A 491 21.74 -36.30 14.79
N PRO A 492 20.98 -37.42 14.65
CA PRO A 492 21.48 -38.78 14.99
C PRO A 492 22.62 -39.22 14.10
#